data_8a83ad6b7c8138efc5a60e777e126948
#
_entry.id   8a83ad6b7c8138efc5a60e777e126948
#
_cell.length_a   1.000
_cell.length_b   1.000
_cell.length_c   1.000
_cell.angle_alpha   90.00
_cell.angle_beta   90.00
_cell.angle_gamma   90.00
#
_symmetry.space_group_name_H-M   'P 1'
#
loop_
_entity.id
_entity.type
_entity.pdbx_description
1 polymer ?
#
loop_
_entity_poly.entity_id
_entity_poly.type
_entity_poly.pdbx_seq_one_letter_code
_entity_poly.pdbx_strand_id
1 'polypeptide(L)'
;MRKVLVTLGLLLLIVACKKDDDSVEIVPPLFLSEVAPEDDAEIRAFLDSHFYNYEEFENPPTNFDYRITLDTIAGDNSDKRPLSEFVQSRTALVNSFEFTLDYEESDIEHTYYYFTAREGEGAKPSTADSVFVRYQGQLLNGNIFDQVADGGVWFDLAQIQAPLQGFRGFAEGMQHFNSGGIPIVNNDGTFSVENYGVGMFIFPSGLGAFNSLSARIPQYAPLVFQVDLLTYNPTDHDGDGIPSIQEDLNSNGYLYDDNTDADYENEINSNLFADFLDTDDDGDGYRTRLEITFDQEGNPVFIDTDNDGIFDHLDADSWPPSAEEDN
;
A
#
# COMPACT_ATOMS: atom_id res chain seq x y z
N MET A 1 -21.11 80.53 -49.57
CA MET A 1 -20.11 79.65 -48.98
C MET A 1 -20.78 78.83 -47.86
N ARG A 2 -21.20 77.61 -48.21
CA ARG A 2 -21.92 76.72 -47.26
C ARG A 2 -20.92 75.68 -46.73
N LYS A 3 -20.69 75.71 -45.46
CA LYS A 3 -19.87 74.66 -44.78
C LYS A 3 -20.76 73.45 -44.52
N VAL A 4 -20.42 72.31 -45.08
CA VAL A 4 -21.05 71.01 -44.80
C VAL A 4 -20.27 70.40 -43.66
N LEU A 5 -20.94 70.18 -42.54
CA LEU A 5 -20.44 69.46 -41.38
C LEU A 5 -20.71 67.95 -41.60
N VAL A 6 -19.68 67.18 -41.79
CA VAL A 6 -19.79 65.70 -41.85
C VAL A 6 -19.63 65.15 -40.42
N THR A 7 -20.71 64.66 -39.84
CA THR A 7 -20.70 64.00 -38.53
C THR A 7 -20.41 62.52 -38.77
N LEU A 8 -19.22 62.06 -38.37
CA LEU A 8 -18.82 60.66 -38.43
C LEU A 8 -19.34 59.94 -37.19
N GLY A 9 -20.40 59.15 -37.37
CA GLY A 9 -20.95 58.30 -36.33
C GLY A 9 -20.06 57.07 -36.10
N LEU A 10 -19.41 57.01 -34.94
CA LEU A 10 -18.62 55.82 -34.49
C LEU A 10 -19.60 54.79 -33.96
N LEU A 11 -19.85 53.73 -34.69
CA LEU A 11 -20.67 52.56 -34.29
C LEU A 11 -19.79 51.64 -33.42
N LEU A 12 -19.97 51.72 -32.10
CA LEU A 12 -19.34 50.77 -31.13
C LEU A 12 -20.07 49.42 -31.27
N LEU A 13 -19.45 48.45 -31.94
CA LEU A 13 -19.83 47.05 -31.87
C LEU A 13 -19.38 46.48 -30.48
N ILE A 14 -20.32 46.36 -29.56
CA ILE A 14 -20.10 45.60 -28.34
C ILE A 14 -20.17 44.11 -28.73
N VAL A 15 -18.99 43.50 -28.92
CA VAL A 15 -18.87 42.04 -28.99
C VAL A 15 -19.04 41.55 -27.54
N ALA A 16 -20.22 41.10 -27.19
CA ALA A 16 -20.44 40.33 -25.98
C ALA A 16 -19.75 38.99 -26.17
N CYS A 17 -18.56 38.83 -25.61
CA CYS A 17 -18.02 37.51 -25.33
C CYS A 17 -18.99 36.81 -24.41
N LYS A 18 -19.73 35.84 -24.93
CA LYS A 18 -20.30 34.78 -24.10
C LYS A 18 -19.08 34.12 -23.45
N LYS A 19 -18.93 34.30 -22.14
CA LYS A 19 -18.17 33.42 -21.31
C LYS A 19 -18.93 32.11 -21.36
N ASP A 20 -18.49 31.17 -22.18
CA ASP A 20 -18.88 29.78 -22.00
C ASP A 20 -18.36 29.44 -20.59
N ASP A 21 -19.27 29.32 -19.65
CA ASP A 21 -19.03 28.69 -18.37
C ASP A 21 -18.82 27.20 -18.68
N ASP A 22 -17.61 26.87 -19.13
CA ASP A 22 -17.08 25.53 -19.05
C ASP A 22 -16.82 25.27 -17.56
N SER A 23 -17.89 25.19 -16.78
CA SER A 23 -17.82 24.54 -15.49
C SER A 23 -17.50 23.09 -15.82
N VAL A 24 -16.26 22.70 -15.57
CA VAL A 24 -15.88 21.29 -15.54
C VAL A 24 -16.84 20.65 -14.55
N GLU A 25 -17.74 19.82 -15.05
CA GLU A 25 -18.65 19.05 -14.22
C GLU A 25 -17.75 18.12 -13.39
N ILE A 26 -17.57 18.45 -12.12
CA ILE A 26 -16.84 17.60 -11.18
C ILE A 26 -17.75 16.40 -10.95
N VAL A 27 -17.40 15.27 -11.57
CA VAL A 27 -18.05 14.00 -11.30
C VAL A 27 -17.55 13.54 -9.93
N PRO A 28 -18.44 13.38 -8.94
CA PRO A 28 -18.03 12.86 -7.63
C PRO A 28 -17.37 11.48 -7.78
N PRO A 29 -16.43 11.12 -6.89
CA PRO A 29 -15.90 9.75 -6.86
C PRO A 29 -17.03 8.74 -6.67
N LEU A 30 -16.88 7.57 -7.29
CA LEU A 30 -17.77 6.43 -7.05
C LEU A 30 -17.58 5.92 -5.62
N PHE A 31 -18.59 5.27 -5.07
CA PHE A 31 -18.50 4.62 -3.76
C PHE A 31 -17.59 3.39 -3.81
N LEU A 32 -16.83 3.17 -2.74
CA LEU A 32 -15.99 1.95 -2.59
C LEU A 32 -16.85 0.68 -2.71
N SER A 33 -18.02 0.69 -2.06
CA SER A 33 -18.98 -0.43 -2.08
C SER A 33 -19.59 -0.72 -3.47
N GLU A 34 -19.58 0.24 -4.37
CA GLU A 34 -20.00 0.06 -5.77
C GLU A 34 -18.88 -0.51 -6.62
N VAL A 35 -17.64 0.01 -6.45
CA VAL A 35 -16.49 -0.36 -7.27
C VAL A 35 -15.91 -1.73 -6.89
N ALA A 36 -15.86 -2.06 -5.60
CA ALA A 36 -15.23 -3.30 -5.13
C ALA A 36 -15.76 -4.58 -5.80
N PRO A 37 -17.08 -4.80 -5.95
CA PRO A 37 -17.59 -5.98 -6.64
C PRO A 37 -17.37 -5.95 -8.17
N GLU A 38 -17.28 -4.78 -8.80
CA GLU A 38 -16.96 -4.66 -10.23
C GLU A 38 -15.50 -5.03 -10.48
N ASP A 39 -14.58 -4.50 -9.68
CA ASP A 39 -13.16 -4.84 -9.72
C ASP A 39 -12.92 -6.34 -9.49
N ASP A 40 -13.58 -6.95 -8.48
CA ASP A 40 -13.47 -8.38 -8.21
C ASP A 40 -13.92 -9.22 -9.41
N ALA A 41 -15.01 -8.81 -10.08
CA ALA A 41 -15.48 -9.50 -11.29
C ALA A 41 -14.48 -9.39 -12.45
N GLU A 42 -13.85 -8.22 -12.65
CA GLU A 42 -12.82 -8.03 -13.67
C GLU A 42 -11.56 -8.84 -13.37
N ILE A 43 -11.11 -8.86 -12.11
CA ILE A 43 -9.96 -9.66 -11.66
C ILE A 43 -10.23 -11.15 -11.90
N ARG A 44 -11.40 -11.67 -11.54
CA ARG A 44 -11.75 -13.09 -11.75
C ARG A 44 -11.77 -13.44 -13.24
N ALA A 45 -12.33 -12.58 -14.09
CA ALA A 45 -12.32 -12.79 -15.53
C ALA A 45 -10.89 -12.82 -16.09
N PHE A 46 -10.00 -11.98 -15.57
CA PHE A 46 -8.58 -12.01 -15.91
C PHE A 46 -7.94 -13.33 -15.46
N LEU A 47 -8.15 -13.74 -14.22
CA LEU A 47 -7.60 -14.99 -13.65
C LEU A 47 -8.04 -16.23 -14.42
N ASP A 48 -9.27 -16.25 -14.93
CA ASP A 48 -9.82 -17.38 -15.72
C ASP A 48 -9.34 -17.40 -17.17
N SER A 49 -8.91 -16.26 -17.71
CA SER A 49 -8.52 -16.11 -19.12
C SER A 49 -7.01 -16.06 -19.36
N HIS A 50 -6.21 -15.95 -18.30
CA HIS A 50 -4.75 -15.84 -18.38
C HIS A 50 -4.05 -16.96 -17.64
N PHE A 51 -2.81 -17.23 -18.05
CA PHE A 51 -1.90 -18.17 -17.40
C PHE A 51 -0.51 -17.53 -17.25
N TYR A 52 0.33 -18.10 -16.39
CA TYR A 52 1.75 -17.74 -16.31
C TYR A 52 2.60 -18.91 -16.81
N ASN A 53 3.87 -18.69 -17.04
CA ASN A 53 4.83 -19.69 -17.50
C ASN A 53 5.15 -20.76 -16.43
N TYR A 54 4.12 -21.36 -15.80
CA TYR A 54 4.25 -22.33 -14.70
C TYR A 54 5.10 -23.55 -15.06
N GLU A 55 5.09 -23.98 -16.32
CA GLU A 55 5.87 -25.12 -16.78
C GLU A 55 7.38 -24.89 -16.67
N GLU A 56 7.83 -23.63 -16.87
CA GLU A 56 9.22 -23.23 -16.69
C GLU A 56 9.61 -23.17 -15.21
N PHE A 57 8.68 -22.82 -14.32
CA PHE A 57 8.89 -22.88 -12.88
C PHE A 57 8.92 -24.33 -12.37
N GLU A 58 8.08 -25.22 -12.90
CA GLU A 58 8.06 -26.63 -12.55
C GLU A 58 9.32 -27.37 -13.07
N ASN A 59 9.81 -27.01 -14.25
CA ASN A 59 10.98 -27.62 -14.90
C ASN A 59 11.92 -26.52 -15.43
N PRO A 60 12.70 -25.86 -14.57
CA PRO A 60 13.48 -24.69 -14.96
C PRO A 60 14.50 -24.98 -16.06
N PRO A 61 14.44 -24.29 -17.21
CA PRO A 61 15.48 -24.42 -18.25
C PRO A 61 16.82 -23.86 -17.74
N THR A 62 17.91 -24.25 -18.39
CA THR A 62 19.23 -23.74 -18.05
C THR A 62 19.28 -22.22 -18.16
N ASN A 63 19.74 -21.53 -17.11
CA ASN A 63 19.76 -20.07 -16.96
C ASN A 63 18.38 -19.42 -16.95
N PHE A 64 17.36 -20.11 -16.45
CA PHE A 64 16.05 -19.50 -16.18
C PHE A 64 16.18 -18.39 -15.12
N ASP A 65 15.67 -17.23 -15.42
CA ASP A 65 15.77 -16.04 -14.57
C ASP A 65 14.61 -15.90 -13.56
N TYR A 66 13.73 -16.91 -13.51
CA TYR A 66 12.55 -16.99 -12.65
C TYR A 66 11.59 -15.81 -12.80
N ARG A 67 11.53 -15.16 -13.97
CA ARG A 67 10.55 -14.12 -14.22
C ARG A 67 9.20 -14.70 -14.61
N ILE A 68 8.15 -14.19 -13.97
CA ILE A 68 6.78 -14.49 -14.36
C ILE A 68 6.50 -13.80 -15.70
N THR A 69 5.95 -14.54 -16.65
CA THR A 69 5.37 -14.00 -17.88
C THR A 69 3.93 -14.43 -17.98
N LEU A 70 3.05 -13.51 -18.37
CA LEU A 70 1.62 -13.75 -18.51
C LEU A 70 1.23 -13.80 -19.99
N ASP A 71 0.32 -14.70 -20.33
CA ASP A 71 -0.27 -14.79 -21.66
C ASP A 71 -1.75 -15.24 -21.55
N THR A 72 -2.49 -15.10 -22.63
CA THR A 72 -3.91 -15.46 -22.69
C THR A 72 -4.10 -16.94 -23.07
N ILE A 73 -5.14 -17.55 -22.49
CA ILE A 73 -5.58 -18.91 -22.83
C ILE A 73 -6.39 -18.84 -24.13
N ALA A 74 -5.67 -18.82 -25.26
CA ALA A 74 -6.27 -18.74 -26.59
C ALA A 74 -5.35 -19.38 -27.65
N GLY A 75 -5.90 -19.82 -28.76
CA GLY A 75 -5.14 -20.40 -29.87
C GLY A 75 -4.30 -21.60 -29.41
N ASP A 76 -2.98 -21.52 -29.59
CA ASP A 76 -2.03 -22.58 -29.21
C ASP A 76 -1.91 -22.79 -27.69
N ASN A 77 -2.41 -21.83 -26.89
CA ASN A 77 -2.40 -21.88 -25.43
C ASN A 77 -3.74 -22.35 -24.83
N SER A 78 -4.66 -22.89 -25.64
CA SER A 78 -6.01 -23.25 -25.19
C SER A 78 -6.08 -24.39 -24.18
N ASP A 79 -4.99 -25.11 -23.97
CA ASP A 79 -4.83 -26.21 -23.01
C ASP A 79 -4.10 -25.80 -21.72
N LYS A 80 -3.72 -24.52 -21.60
CA LYS A 80 -3.01 -24.03 -20.42
C LYS A 80 -3.94 -23.89 -19.21
N ARG A 81 -3.39 -24.11 -18.03
CA ARG A 81 -4.09 -23.97 -16.76
C ARG A 81 -4.25 -22.48 -16.42
N PRO A 82 -5.47 -22.02 -16.08
CA PRO A 82 -5.71 -20.63 -15.76
C PRO A 82 -5.06 -20.22 -14.43
N LEU A 83 -4.80 -18.92 -14.28
CA LEU A 83 -4.29 -18.34 -13.02
C LEU A 83 -5.19 -18.65 -11.84
N SER A 84 -6.51 -18.75 -12.05
CA SER A 84 -7.49 -19.09 -11.01
C SER A 84 -7.24 -20.43 -10.31
N GLU A 85 -6.49 -21.35 -10.93
CA GLU A 85 -6.09 -22.62 -10.29
C GLU A 85 -4.88 -22.46 -9.33
N PHE A 86 -4.15 -21.37 -9.39
CA PHE A 86 -2.92 -21.15 -8.62
C PHE A 86 -3.09 -20.14 -7.48
N VAL A 87 -4.04 -19.21 -7.62
CA VAL A 87 -4.20 -18.11 -6.66
C VAL A 87 -4.88 -18.54 -5.36
N GLN A 88 -4.48 -17.88 -4.30
CA GLN A 88 -5.22 -17.76 -3.04
C GLN A 88 -5.83 -16.36 -2.97
N SER A 89 -6.85 -16.18 -2.14
CA SER A 89 -7.48 -14.88 -1.91
C SER A 89 -7.46 -14.49 -0.44
N ARG A 90 -7.46 -13.19 -0.20
CA ARG A 90 -7.66 -12.56 1.11
C ARG A 90 -8.55 -11.35 0.93
N THR A 91 -9.09 -10.86 2.03
CA THR A 91 -9.93 -9.67 2.07
C THR A 91 -9.28 -8.65 3.00
N ALA A 92 -9.16 -7.42 2.53
CA ALA A 92 -8.82 -6.26 3.35
C ALA A 92 -10.06 -5.37 3.49
N LEU A 93 -10.24 -4.76 4.65
CA LEU A 93 -11.27 -3.76 4.91
C LEU A 93 -10.72 -2.38 4.57
N VAL A 94 -11.45 -1.62 3.79
CA VAL A 94 -11.03 -0.30 3.28
C VAL A 94 -12.04 0.75 3.68
N ASN A 95 -11.53 1.90 4.11
CA ASN A 95 -12.33 3.03 4.54
C ASN A 95 -12.16 4.21 3.58
N SER A 96 -13.21 5.02 3.44
CA SER A 96 -13.19 6.18 2.53
C SER A 96 -12.13 7.22 2.90
N PHE A 97 -11.74 7.32 4.17
CA PHE A 97 -10.70 8.26 4.61
C PHE A 97 -9.32 7.94 4.02
N GLU A 98 -9.03 6.69 3.68
CA GLU A 98 -7.77 6.28 3.03
C GLU A 98 -7.55 6.99 1.67
N PHE A 99 -8.62 7.49 1.05
CA PHE A 99 -8.59 8.24 -0.21
C PHE A 99 -8.95 9.71 -0.07
N THR A 100 -9.11 10.22 1.16
CA THR A 100 -9.56 11.59 1.42
C THR A 100 -10.85 11.96 0.69
N LEU A 101 -11.81 11.03 0.68
CA LEU A 101 -13.10 11.19 0.02
C LEU A 101 -14.04 12.06 0.88
N ASP A 102 -14.98 12.74 0.24
CA ASP A 102 -15.96 13.64 0.88
C ASP A 102 -17.25 12.90 1.32
N TYR A 103 -17.24 11.58 1.29
CA TYR A 103 -18.30 10.72 1.81
C TYR A 103 -17.72 9.69 2.79
N GLU A 104 -18.57 9.11 3.64
CA GLU A 104 -18.18 8.14 4.66
C GLU A 104 -18.64 6.74 4.26
N GLU A 105 -17.68 5.84 4.08
CA GLU A 105 -17.84 4.40 4.03
C GLU A 105 -16.74 3.75 4.86
N SER A 106 -17.11 2.75 5.64
CA SER A 106 -16.20 2.01 6.53
C SER A 106 -16.30 0.53 6.30
N ASP A 107 -15.21 -0.17 6.50
CA ASP A 107 -15.09 -1.62 6.47
C ASP A 107 -15.59 -2.26 5.15
N ILE A 108 -15.34 -1.60 4.03
CA ILE A 108 -15.71 -2.12 2.71
C ILE A 108 -14.74 -3.23 2.31
N GLU A 109 -15.28 -4.44 2.15
CA GLU A 109 -14.48 -5.62 1.79
C GLU A 109 -13.90 -5.51 0.38
N HIS A 110 -12.56 -5.61 0.28
CA HIS A 110 -11.82 -5.67 -0.97
C HIS A 110 -11.04 -6.96 -1.05
N THR A 111 -11.40 -7.84 -1.98
CA THR A 111 -10.71 -9.12 -2.18
C THR A 111 -9.51 -8.93 -3.09
N TYR A 112 -8.34 -9.39 -2.65
CA TYR A 112 -7.13 -9.46 -3.45
C TYR A 112 -6.66 -10.91 -3.61
N TYR A 113 -5.87 -11.18 -4.65
CA TYR A 113 -5.43 -12.50 -5.06
C TYR A 113 -3.92 -12.56 -5.16
N TYR A 114 -3.32 -13.66 -4.74
CA TYR A 114 -1.88 -13.85 -4.85
C TYR A 114 -1.52 -15.31 -5.08
N PHE A 115 -0.36 -15.55 -5.68
CA PHE A 115 0.26 -16.87 -5.72
C PHE A 115 1.78 -16.77 -5.66
N THR A 116 2.42 -17.81 -5.13
CA THR A 116 3.86 -17.97 -5.09
C THR A 116 4.28 -18.92 -6.22
N ALA A 117 5.06 -18.41 -7.18
CA ALA A 117 5.63 -19.21 -8.26
C ALA A 117 6.91 -19.94 -7.82
N ARG A 118 7.65 -19.32 -6.87
CA ARG A 118 8.86 -19.87 -6.26
C ARG A 118 8.93 -19.44 -4.80
N GLU A 119 9.05 -20.40 -3.91
CA GLU A 119 9.27 -20.11 -2.49
C GLU A 119 10.68 -19.56 -2.27
N GLY A 120 10.79 -18.49 -1.46
CA GLY A 120 12.06 -18.01 -0.96
C GLY A 120 12.51 -18.81 0.27
N GLU A 121 13.82 -18.79 0.58
CA GLU A 121 14.34 -19.53 1.73
C GLU A 121 14.38 -18.71 3.03
N GLY A 122 14.17 -17.40 2.95
CA GLY A 122 14.11 -16.49 4.10
C GLY A 122 12.73 -16.43 4.75
N ALA A 123 12.58 -15.51 5.69
CA ALA A 123 11.28 -15.25 6.31
C ALA A 123 10.41 -14.31 5.49
N LYS A 124 9.15 -14.17 5.89
CA LYS A 124 8.18 -13.24 5.29
C LYS A 124 8.26 -11.89 5.98
N PRO A 125 8.13 -10.78 5.24
CA PRO A 125 7.91 -9.47 5.86
C PRO A 125 6.50 -9.37 6.42
N SER A 126 6.31 -8.44 7.32
CA SER A 126 5.00 -7.90 7.70
C SER A 126 4.59 -6.74 6.77
N THR A 127 3.38 -6.22 6.95
CA THR A 127 2.89 -5.01 6.27
C THR A 127 3.58 -3.73 6.74
N ALA A 128 4.34 -3.78 7.83
CA ALA A 128 5.09 -2.66 8.40
C ALA A 128 6.56 -2.61 7.95
N ASP A 129 7.09 -3.70 7.37
CA ASP A 129 8.51 -3.83 7.11
C ASP A 129 8.97 -3.11 5.83
N SER A 130 10.28 -2.88 5.72
CA SER A 130 10.89 -2.47 4.45
C SER A 130 11.29 -3.69 3.63
N VAL A 131 11.00 -3.68 2.33
CA VAL A 131 11.32 -4.76 1.41
C VAL A 131 12.22 -4.31 0.27
N PHE A 132 13.17 -5.14 -0.14
CA PHE A 132 14.01 -4.93 -1.31
C PHE A 132 13.58 -5.86 -2.43
N VAL A 133 13.03 -5.28 -3.50
CA VAL A 133 12.33 -6.02 -4.55
C VAL A 133 12.75 -5.63 -5.95
N ARG A 134 12.63 -6.56 -6.89
CA ARG A 134 12.38 -6.26 -8.30
C ARG A 134 10.89 -6.48 -8.55
N TYR A 135 10.32 -5.68 -9.43
CA TYR A 135 8.88 -5.79 -9.71
C TYR A 135 8.51 -5.28 -11.09
N GLN A 136 7.33 -5.70 -11.53
CA GLN A 136 6.61 -5.13 -12.65
C GLN A 136 5.15 -4.91 -12.25
N GLY A 137 4.70 -3.65 -12.32
CA GLY A 137 3.31 -3.25 -12.15
C GLY A 137 2.64 -3.05 -13.50
N GLN A 138 1.49 -3.71 -13.72
CA GLN A 138 0.73 -3.62 -14.95
C GLN A 138 -0.78 -3.59 -14.71
N LEU A 139 -1.52 -3.10 -15.68
CA LEU A 139 -2.99 -3.20 -15.75
C LEU A 139 -3.42 -4.59 -16.23
N LEU A 140 -4.70 -4.94 -16.05
CA LEU A 140 -5.26 -6.21 -16.55
C LEU A 140 -5.13 -6.40 -18.07
N ASN A 141 -5.01 -5.30 -18.83
CA ASN A 141 -4.78 -5.34 -20.28
C ASN A 141 -3.30 -5.53 -20.68
N GLY A 142 -2.39 -5.73 -19.72
CA GLY A 142 -0.96 -5.95 -19.93
C GLY A 142 -0.13 -4.68 -20.07
N ASN A 143 -0.72 -3.47 -20.02
CA ASN A 143 0.04 -2.23 -20.07
C ASN A 143 0.85 -2.03 -18.79
N ILE A 144 2.17 -2.02 -18.92
CA ILE A 144 3.08 -1.77 -17.80
C ILE A 144 3.06 -0.28 -17.45
N PHE A 145 2.76 0.04 -16.19
CA PHE A 145 2.78 1.41 -15.72
C PHE A 145 4.06 1.74 -14.94
N ASP A 146 4.70 0.74 -14.33
CA ASP A 146 5.95 0.91 -13.59
C ASP A 146 6.72 -0.41 -13.47
N GLN A 147 8.06 -0.35 -13.39
CA GLN A 147 8.88 -1.55 -13.19
C GLN A 147 10.31 -1.23 -12.75
N VAL A 148 10.90 -2.15 -11.99
CA VAL A 148 12.33 -2.25 -11.71
C VAL A 148 12.77 -3.65 -12.07
N ALA A 149 13.34 -3.80 -13.28
CA ALA A 149 13.68 -5.11 -13.82
C ALA A 149 15.05 -5.63 -13.34
N ASP A 150 15.99 -4.74 -13.05
CA ASP A 150 17.37 -5.07 -12.66
C ASP A 150 17.76 -4.35 -11.37
N GLY A 151 18.66 -4.94 -10.61
CA GLY A 151 19.08 -4.42 -9.32
C GLY A 151 18.02 -4.67 -8.25
N GLY A 152 17.25 -3.67 -7.96
CA GLY A 152 16.16 -3.69 -6.98
C GLY A 152 15.91 -2.31 -6.40
N VAL A 153 14.81 -2.16 -5.68
CA VAL A 153 14.42 -0.94 -4.98
C VAL A 153 13.88 -1.29 -3.60
N TRP A 154 14.15 -0.43 -2.63
CA TRP A 154 13.54 -0.52 -1.31
C TRP A 154 12.17 0.16 -1.34
N PHE A 155 11.18 -0.52 -0.79
CA PHE A 155 9.91 0.04 -0.38
C PHE A 155 9.73 -0.13 1.13
N ASP A 156 9.27 0.91 1.76
CA ASP A 156 8.76 0.89 3.11
C ASP A 156 7.26 0.59 3.03
N LEU A 157 6.87 -0.61 3.49
CA LEU A 157 5.50 -1.10 3.32
C LEU A 157 4.51 -0.31 4.19
N ALA A 158 4.91 0.16 5.38
CA ALA A 158 4.07 1.04 6.18
C ALA A 158 3.85 2.38 5.45
N GLN A 159 4.92 3.01 4.97
CA GLN A 159 4.84 4.33 4.34
C GLN A 159 3.99 4.35 3.07
N ILE A 160 4.02 3.28 2.25
CA ILE A 160 3.20 3.20 1.04
C ILE A 160 1.72 2.94 1.29
N GLN A 161 1.32 2.65 2.54
CA GLN A 161 -0.09 2.56 2.95
C GLN A 161 -0.70 3.94 3.21
N ALA A 162 0.13 4.95 3.50
CA ALA A 162 -0.37 6.30 3.78
C ALA A 162 -1.26 6.80 2.63
N PRO A 163 -2.32 7.53 2.92
CA PRO A 163 -3.21 8.10 1.91
C PRO A 163 -2.45 8.79 0.78
N LEU A 164 -2.67 8.38 -0.46
CA LEU A 164 -2.07 8.94 -1.68
C LEU A 164 -0.54 8.83 -1.80
N GLN A 165 0.14 8.07 -0.94
CA GLN A 165 1.59 7.87 -1.00
C GLN A 165 1.99 6.62 -1.80
N GLY A 166 1.12 5.63 -1.89
CA GLY A 166 1.39 4.38 -2.58
C GLY A 166 0.13 3.55 -2.77
N PHE A 167 0.29 2.23 -2.73
CA PHE A 167 -0.81 1.29 -2.86
C PHE A 167 -0.80 0.33 -1.67
N ARG A 168 -1.82 0.43 -0.80
CA ARG A 168 -2.01 -0.50 0.32
C ARG A 168 -1.97 -1.96 -0.15
N GLY A 169 -2.56 -2.26 -1.31
CA GLY A 169 -2.55 -3.60 -1.89
C GLY A 169 -1.16 -4.14 -2.21
N PHE A 170 -0.14 -3.28 -2.35
CA PHE A 170 1.24 -3.74 -2.48
C PHE A 170 1.77 -4.27 -1.13
N ALA A 171 1.54 -3.58 -0.02
CA ALA A 171 1.89 -4.05 1.32
C ALA A 171 1.15 -5.34 1.67
N GLU A 172 -0.16 -5.39 1.41
CA GLU A 172 -1.00 -6.58 1.59
C GLU A 172 -0.50 -7.78 0.79
N GLY A 173 -0.03 -7.57 -0.45
CA GLY A 173 0.50 -8.63 -1.29
C GLY A 173 1.85 -9.14 -0.83
N MET A 174 2.75 -8.26 -0.41
CA MET A 174 4.15 -8.60 -0.10
C MET A 174 4.30 -9.54 1.10
N GLN A 175 3.45 -9.43 2.12
CA GLN A 175 3.50 -10.28 3.31
C GLN A 175 3.31 -11.78 3.02
N HIS A 176 2.90 -12.15 1.82
CA HIS A 176 2.66 -13.55 1.45
C HIS A 176 3.91 -14.27 0.95
N PHE A 177 4.98 -13.55 0.61
CA PHE A 177 6.18 -14.12 0.00
C PHE A 177 7.34 -14.23 0.99
N ASN A 178 8.09 -15.33 0.90
CA ASN A 178 9.33 -15.48 1.62
C ASN A 178 10.44 -14.70 0.91
N SER A 179 11.30 -14.05 1.66
CA SER A 179 12.49 -13.39 1.14
C SER A 179 13.53 -14.40 0.66
N GLY A 180 14.58 -13.92 0.02
CA GLY A 180 15.74 -14.73 -0.35
C GLY A 180 16.64 -15.08 0.84
N GLY A 181 17.71 -15.75 0.53
CA GLY A 181 18.76 -16.04 1.47
C GLY A 181 19.57 -14.80 1.88
N ILE A 182 20.65 -15.04 2.62
CA ILE A 182 21.52 -13.95 3.09
C ILE A 182 22.15 -13.23 1.88
N PRO A 183 22.07 -11.90 1.78
CA PRO A 183 22.70 -11.15 0.72
C PRO A 183 24.21 -11.35 0.66
N ILE A 184 24.76 -11.65 -0.51
CA ILE A 184 26.18 -11.87 -0.78
C ILE A 184 26.75 -10.59 -1.37
N VAL A 185 27.73 -9.98 -0.70
CA VAL A 185 28.44 -8.81 -1.22
C VAL A 185 29.52 -9.27 -2.20
N ASN A 186 29.44 -8.82 -3.44
CA ASN A 186 30.38 -9.14 -4.51
C ASN A 186 31.64 -8.24 -4.44
N ASN A 187 32.74 -8.69 -5.07
CA ASN A 187 34.00 -7.94 -5.06
C ASN A 187 33.94 -6.56 -5.79
N ASP A 188 32.95 -6.36 -6.62
CA ASP A 188 32.72 -5.10 -7.36
C ASP A 188 31.82 -4.11 -6.61
N GLY A 189 31.41 -4.47 -5.38
CA GLY A 189 30.53 -3.67 -4.54
C GLY A 189 29.04 -3.84 -4.82
N THR A 190 28.66 -4.69 -5.78
CA THR A 190 27.27 -5.12 -5.94
C THR A 190 26.92 -6.18 -4.92
N PHE A 191 25.64 -6.53 -4.80
CA PHE A 191 25.22 -7.69 -4.04
C PHE A 191 24.31 -8.58 -4.87
N SER A 192 24.24 -9.84 -4.51
CA SER A 192 23.33 -10.83 -5.07
C SER A 192 22.57 -11.53 -3.94
N VAL A 193 21.36 -11.92 -4.21
CA VAL A 193 20.52 -12.70 -3.31
C VAL A 193 20.10 -13.96 -4.04
N GLU A 194 20.42 -15.11 -3.46
CA GLU A 194 20.01 -16.41 -4.00
C GLU A 194 18.68 -16.85 -3.38
N ASN A 195 17.98 -17.73 -4.04
CA ASN A 195 16.76 -18.37 -3.54
C ASN A 195 15.70 -17.38 -3.03
N TYR A 196 15.57 -16.24 -3.71
CA TYR A 196 14.53 -15.25 -3.40
C TYR A 196 13.14 -15.77 -3.80
N GLY A 197 12.10 -15.27 -3.11
CA GLY A 197 10.72 -15.57 -3.44
C GLY A 197 10.27 -14.87 -4.72
N VAL A 198 9.47 -15.56 -5.51
CA VAL A 198 8.87 -15.01 -6.73
C VAL A 198 7.38 -15.26 -6.70
N GLY A 199 6.60 -14.22 -6.96
CA GLY A 199 5.16 -14.35 -6.97
C GLY A 199 4.45 -13.22 -7.70
N MET A 200 3.15 -13.29 -7.64
CA MET A 200 2.26 -12.29 -8.23
C MET A 200 1.10 -12.04 -7.28
N PHE A 201 0.64 -10.81 -7.25
CA PHE A 201 -0.62 -10.44 -6.61
C PHE A 201 -1.40 -9.46 -7.47
N ILE A 202 -2.71 -9.50 -7.32
CA ILE A 202 -3.67 -8.66 -8.02
C ILE A 202 -4.63 -8.11 -6.97
N PHE A 203 -4.84 -6.81 -7.00
CA PHE A 203 -5.76 -6.16 -6.07
C PHE A 203 -6.67 -5.15 -6.77
N PRO A 204 -7.88 -4.94 -6.21
CA PRO A 204 -8.84 -3.98 -6.73
C PRO A 204 -8.37 -2.55 -6.53
N SER A 205 -8.99 -1.63 -7.24
CA SER A 205 -8.63 -0.21 -7.21
C SER A 205 -8.72 0.43 -5.83
N GLY A 206 -9.62 -0.05 -4.97
CA GLY A 206 -9.74 0.40 -3.58
C GLY A 206 -8.58 -0.01 -2.67
N LEU A 207 -7.67 -0.87 -3.12
CA LEU A 207 -6.36 -1.12 -2.49
C LEU A 207 -5.21 -0.48 -3.29
N GLY A 208 -5.55 0.30 -4.34
CA GLY A 208 -4.62 0.92 -5.26
C GLY A 208 -4.81 2.42 -5.43
N ALA A 209 -4.95 2.86 -6.67
CA ALA A 209 -5.05 4.29 -7.00
C ALA A 209 -6.48 4.84 -6.87
N PHE A 210 -7.50 3.99 -6.81
CA PHE A 210 -8.91 4.30 -6.77
C PHE A 210 -9.31 5.40 -7.78
N ASN A 211 -9.74 6.57 -7.31
CA ASN A 211 -10.14 7.71 -8.11
C ASN A 211 -9.00 8.68 -8.47
N SER A 212 -7.75 8.36 -8.11
CA SER A 212 -6.60 9.21 -8.40
C SER A 212 -6.35 9.34 -9.89
N LEU A 213 -6.03 10.56 -10.33
CA LEU A 213 -5.71 10.82 -11.74
C LEU A 213 -4.23 10.53 -12.01
N SER A 214 -3.98 9.56 -12.88
CA SER A 214 -2.64 9.24 -13.36
C SER A 214 -2.63 9.08 -14.88
N ALA A 215 -1.53 9.46 -15.51
CA ALA A 215 -1.37 9.28 -16.95
C ALA A 215 -1.22 7.80 -17.36
N ARG A 216 -0.88 6.93 -16.42
CA ARG A 216 -0.56 5.51 -16.68
C ARG A 216 -1.55 4.54 -16.05
N ILE A 217 -2.26 4.95 -15.01
CA ILE A 217 -3.25 4.14 -14.30
C ILE A 217 -4.58 4.86 -14.42
N PRO A 218 -5.57 4.27 -15.13
CA PRO A 218 -6.93 4.78 -15.15
C PRO A 218 -7.57 4.78 -13.76
N GLN A 219 -8.54 5.66 -13.53
CA GLN A 219 -9.36 5.59 -12.33
C GLN A 219 -10.06 4.23 -12.25
N TYR A 220 -10.22 3.71 -11.07
CA TYR A 220 -10.90 2.44 -10.76
C TYR A 220 -10.31 1.23 -11.49
N ALA A 221 -9.00 1.24 -11.75
CA ALA A 221 -8.33 0.11 -12.40
C ALA A 221 -7.72 -0.84 -11.37
N PRO A 222 -8.05 -2.13 -11.41
CA PRO A 222 -7.30 -3.16 -10.69
C PRO A 222 -5.84 -3.24 -11.17
N LEU A 223 -4.94 -3.56 -10.26
CA LEU A 223 -3.51 -3.58 -10.52
C LEU A 223 -2.92 -4.98 -10.32
N VAL A 224 -2.00 -5.35 -11.19
CA VAL A 224 -1.24 -6.61 -11.16
C VAL A 224 0.21 -6.30 -10.87
N PHE A 225 0.78 -6.97 -9.88
CA PHE A 225 2.20 -6.89 -9.57
C PHE A 225 2.85 -8.28 -9.63
N GLN A 226 3.92 -8.39 -10.41
CA GLN A 226 4.84 -9.50 -10.41
C GLN A 226 6.05 -9.06 -9.61
N VAL A 227 6.50 -9.87 -8.64
CA VAL A 227 7.52 -9.46 -7.68
C VAL A 227 8.55 -10.55 -7.45
N ASP A 228 9.80 -10.12 -7.27
CA ASP A 228 10.90 -10.91 -6.72
C ASP A 228 11.27 -10.29 -5.38
N LEU A 229 10.97 -10.97 -4.29
CA LEU A 229 11.33 -10.52 -2.94
C LEU A 229 12.76 -10.95 -2.61
N LEU A 230 13.69 -10.03 -2.77
CA LEU A 230 15.12 -10.30 -2.56
C LEU A 230 15.46 -10.39 -1.08
N THR A 231 15.11 -9.38 -0.31
CA THR A 231 15.31 -9.33 1.15
C THR A 231 14.34 -8.35 1.79
N TYR A 232 14.26 -8.35 3.10
CA TYR A 232 13.46 -7.38 3.86
C TYR A 232 14.20 -6.97 5.14
N ASN A 233 13.72 -5.93 5.79
CA ASN A 233 14.24 -5.42 7.04
C ASN A 233 13.06 -5.10 7.97
N PRO A 234 12.97 -5.76 9.15
CA PRO A 234 12.00 -5.40 10.18
C PRO A 234 12.18 -3.94 10.59
N THR A 235 11.08 -3.25 10.80
CA THR A 235 11.07 -1.81 11.02
C THR A 235 10.44 -1.45 12.37
N ASP A 236 11.03 -0.47 13.03
CA ASP A 236 10.59 0.27 14.18
C ASP A 236 10.78 1.74 13.75
N HIS A 237 9.66 2.42 13.37
CA HIS A 237 9.75 3.67 12.61
C HIS A 237 10.05 4.88 13.47
N ASP A 238 9.54 4.94 14.70
CA ASP A 238 9.77 6.04 15.64
C ASP A 238 10.94 5.79 16.60
N GLY A 239 11.39 4.51 16.69
CA GLY A 239 12.56 4.10 17.45
C GLY A 239 12.31 3.95 18.94
N ASP A 240 11.09 3.69 19.33
CA ASP A 240 10.68 3.51 20.73
C ASP A 240 11.02 2.10 21.27
N GLY A 241 11.23 1.13 20.36
CA GLY A 241 11.62 -0.25 20.65
C GLY A 241 10.48 -1.26 20.48
N ILE A 242 9.31 -0.84 20.06
CA ILE A 242 8.23 -1.69 19.61
C ILE A 242 8.39 -1.86 18.07
N PRO A 243 8.47 -3.07 17.52
CA PRO A 243 8.39 -3.25 16.08
C PRO A 243 7.05 -2.73 15.55
N SER A 244 7.06 -1.91 14.50
CA SER A 244 5.87 -1.23 13.99
C SER A 244 4.68 -2.13 13.65
N ILE A 245 4.91 -3.40 13.35
CA ILE A 245 3.83 -4.38 13.16
C ILE A 245 3.10 -4.75 14.47
N GLN A 246 3.71 -4.52 15.64
CA GLN A 246 3.09 -4.78 16.94
C GLN A 246 2.22 -3.60 17.40
N GLU A 247 2.29 -2.49 16.67
CA GLU A 247 1.47 -1.29 16.84
C GLU A 247 0.25 -1.29 15.89
N ASP A 248 0.07 -2.34 15.09
CA ASP A 248 -1.19 -2.69 14.41
C ASP A 248 -2.13 -3.33 15.45
N LEU A 249 -2.76 -2.48 16.28
CA LEU A 249 -3.51 -2.89 17.47
C LEU A 249 -4.76 -3.70 17.11
N ASN A 250 -5.38 -3.39 15.99
CA ASN A 250 -6.57 -4.08 15.51
C ASN A 250 -6.25 -5.28 14.59
N SER A 251 -4.96 -5.48 14.24
CA SER A 251 -4.43 -6.56 13.42
C SER A 251 -5.08 -6.62 12.01
N ASN A 252 -5.41 -5.48 11.44
CA ASN A 252 -6.00 -5.37 10.10
C ASN A 252 -4.96 -5.15 8.99
N GLY A 253 -3.68 -4.95 9.34
CA GLY A 253 -2.55 -4.72 8.44
C GLY A 253 -2.43 -3.28 7.93
N TYR A 254 -3.31 -2.37 8.36
CA TYR A 254 -3.31 -0.95 8.01
C TYR A 254 -2.95 -0.09 9.23
N LEU A 255 -1.71 0.35 9.31
CA LEU A 255 -1.17 0.99 10.51
C LEU A 255 -1.67 2.43 10.77
N TYR A 256 -2.27 3.09 9.77
CA TYR A 256 -2.68 4.49 9.89
C TYR A 256 -4.04 4.69 10.56
N ASP A 257 -4.74 3.65 10.94
CA ASP A 257 -5.98 3.73 11.71
C ASP A 257 -5.81 3.35 13.20
N ASP A 258 -4.59 2.99 13.59
CA ASP A 258 -4.20 2.80 14.97
C ASP A 258 -3.51 4.06 15.50
N ASN A 259 -4.19 4.79 16.38
CA ASN A 259 -3.74 6.00 17.05
C ASN A 259 -4.45 6.09 18.40
N THR A 260 -3.72 5.76 19.46
CA THR A 260 -4.26 5.59 20.80
C THR A 260 -4.67 6.92 21.43
N ASP A 261 -3.94 8.01 21.18
CA ASP A 261 -4.19 9.33 21.74
C ASP A 261 -4.89 10.30 20.79
N ALA A 262 -5.50 9.85 19.71
CA ALA A 262 -6.14 10.65 18.66
C ALA A 262 -7.10 11.72 19.20
N ASP A 263 -7.85 11.42 20.26
CA ASP A 263 -8.77 12.37 20.89
C ASP A 263 -8.02 13.51 21.59
N TYR A 264 -6.90 13.21 22.25
CA TYR A 264 -6.03 14.20 22.90
C TYR A 264 -5.33 15.09 21.87
N GLU A 265 -4.75 14.52 20.85
CA GLU A 265 -4.11 15.25 19.75
C GLU A 265 -5.10 16.22 19.05
N ASN A 266 -6.33 15.77 18.80
CA ASN A 266 -7.40 16.62 18.28
C ASN A 266 -7.74 17.77 19.22
N GLU A 267 -7.81 17.54 20.55
CA GLU A 267 -8.13 18.57 21.53
C GLU A 267 -7.07 19.68 21.55
N ILE A 268 -5.80 19.32 21.46
CA ILE A 268 -4.67 20.27 21.49
C ILE A 268 -4.31 20.84 20.12
N ASN A 269 -5.02 20.46 19.03
CA ASN A 269 -4.69 20.80 17.64
C ASN A 269 -3.29 20.35 17.22
N SER A 270 -2.86 19.18 17.65
CA SER A 270 -1.62 18.53 17.20
C SER A 270 -1.78 17.88 15.84
N ASN A 271 -0.69 17.35 15.29
CA ASN A 271 -0.79 16.42 14.18
C ASN A 271 -1.32 15.10 14.75
N LEU A 272 -2.08 14.37 13.94
CA LEU A 272 -2.50 13.02 14.26
C LEU A 272 -1.38 12.07 13.79
N PHE A 273 -0.72 11.42 14.73
CA PHE A 273 0.25 10.38 14.45
C PHE A 273 -0.36 9.02 14.77
N ALA A 274 -0.20 8.06 13.88
CA ALA A 274 -0.49 6.67 14.21
C ALA A 274 0.61 6.15 15.15
N ASP A 275 0.28 5.22 16.04
CA ASP A 275 1.17 4.73 17.09
C ASP A 275 2.56 4.35 16.55
N PHE A 276 2.66 3.68 15.42
CA PHE A 276 3.94 3.32 14.80
C PHE A 276 4.84 4.51 14.37
N LEU A 277 4.36 5.75 14.46
CA LEU A 277 5.07 7.00 14.17
C LEU A 277 5.16 7.91 15.39
N ASP A 278 4.51 7.54 16.49
CA ASP A 278 4.52 8.30 17.73
C ASP A 278 5.50 7.66 18.74
N THR A 279 6.19 8.44 19.49
CA THR A 279 7.11 8.01 20.56
C THR A 279 6.46 8.05 21.95
N ASP A 280 5.15 8.39 22.00
CA ASP A 280 4.36 8.61 23.22
C ASP A 280 2.90 8.25 22.89
N ASP A 281 2.62 6.94 22.68
CA ASP A 281 1.41 6.42 22.03
C ASP A 281 0.09 6.84 22.70
N ASP A 282 0.10 7.03 24.02
CA ASP A 282 -1.09 7.43 24.79
C ASP A 282 -1.14 8.93 25.13
N GLY A 283 -0.06 9.68 24.78
CA GLY A 283 -0.01 11.14 24.93
C GLY A 283 0.05 11.65 26.38
N ASP A 284 0.46 10.82 27.33
CA ASP A 284 0.53 11.17 28.76
C ASP A 284 1.76 12.03 29.13
N GLY A 285 2.74 12.12 28.20
CA GLY A 285 4.00 12.85 28.34
C GLY A 285 5.17 12.00 28.79
N TYR A 286 4.99 10.70 29.03
CA TYR A 286 6.04 9.70 29.10
C TYR A 286 6.17 9.06 27.72
N ARG A 287 7.38 8.64 27.39
CA ARG A 287 7.61 7.99 26.11
C ARG A 287 7.34 6.50 26.24
N THR A 288 6.68 5.91 25.26
CA THR A 288 6.41 4.48 25.09
C THR A 288 7.63 3.63 25.44
N ARG A 289 8.85 4.07 25.05
CA ARG A 289 10.12 3.40 25.38
C ARG A 289 10.41 3.25 26.87
N LEU A 290 9.85 4.10 27.72
CA LEU A 290 10.04 4.07 29.19
C LEU A 290 8.99 3.23 29.89
N GLU A 291 7.92 2.86 29.20
CA GLU A 291 6.77 2.12 29.72
C GLU A 291 6.80 0.64 29.34
N ILE A 292 7.80 0.24 28.55
CA ILE A 292 8.06 -1.15 28.20
C ILE A 292 9.38 -1.62 28.78
N THR A 293 9.56 -2.94 28.86
CA THR A 293 10.84 -3.58 29.15
C THR A 293 11.24 -4.51 28.02
N PHE A 294 12.41 -5.16 28.14
CA PHE A 294 12.90 -6.06 27.10
C PHE A 294 13.31 -7.40 27.72
N ASP A 295 13.00 -8.48 27.01
CA ASP A 295 13.48 -9.80 27.35
C ASP A 295 14.97 -9.97 27.03
N GLN A 296 15.51 -11.17 27.28
CA GLN A 296 16.93 -11.46 27.04
C GLN A 296 17.29 -11.47 25.55
N GLU A 297 16.33 -11.70 24.70
CA GLU A 297 16.43 -11.70 23.24
C GLU A 297 16.30 -10.29 22.65
N GLY A 298 15.85 -9.31 23.45
CA GLY A 298 15.63 -7.92 23.04
C GLY A 298 14.24 -7.63 22.50
N ASN A 299 13.28 -8.53 22.71
CA ASN A 299 11.90 -8.28 22.33
C ASN A 299 11.19 -7.42 23.38
N PRO A 300 10.26 -6.52 22.99
CA PRO A 300 9.50 -5.73 23.94
C PRO A 300 8.62 -6.63 24.82
N VAL A 301 8.52 -6.25 26.09
CA VAL A 301 7.65 -6.86 27.09
C VAL A 301 6.76 -5.76 27.65
N PHE A 302 5.50 -5.86 27.37
CA PHE A 302 4.48 -4.90 27.76
C PHE A 302 4.13 -5.05 29.24
N ILE A 303 3.95 -3.94 29.93
CA ILE A 303 3.64 -3.83 31.36
C ILE A 303 2.20 -3.32 31.47
N ASP A 304 1.48 -3.77 32.50
CA ASP A 304 0.17 -3.32 32.92
C ASP A 304 0.27 -3.12 34.44
N THR A 305 0.58 -1.89 34.87
CA THR A 305 0.96 -1.57 36.26
C THR A 305 -0.24 -1.58 37.18
N ASP A 306 -1.39 -1.13 36.75
CA ASP A 306 -2.60 -1.04 37.56
C ASP A 306 -3.53 -2.26 37.43
N ASN A 307 -3.26 -3.14 36.47
CA ASN A 307 -3.95 -4.39 36.17
C ASN A 307 -5.40 -4.21 35.71
N ASP A 308 -5.63 -3.20 34.88
CA ASP A 308 -6.96 -2.95 34.29
C ASP A 308 -7.12 -3.64 32.93
N GLY A 309 -6.03 -4.14 32.32
CA GLY A 309 -6.00 -4.90 31.09
C GLY A 309 -5.55 -4.09 29.87
N ILE A 310 -5.16 -2.81 30.06
CA ILE A 310 -4.51 -1.98 29.08
C ILE A 310 -3.01 -1.94 29.44
N PHE A 311 -2.12 -1.94 28.46
CA PHE A 311 -0.70 -1.83 28.73
C PHE A 311 -0.31 -0.37 28.98
N ASP A 312 0.67 -0.13 29.87
CA ASP A 312 1.07 1.21 30.32
C ASP A 312 1.29 2.19 29.14
N HIS A 313 1.94 1.74 28.05
CA HIS A 313 2.20 2.57 26.87
C HIS A 313 0.96 2.91 26.01
N LEU A 314 -0.21 2.38 26.34
CA LEU A 314 -1.49 2.63 25.68
C LEU A 314 -2.52 3.20 26.68
N ASP A 315 -2.10 3.54 27.92
CA ASP A 315 -2.96 3.91 29.03
C ASP A 315 -2.45 5.18 29.72
N ALA A 316 -2.95 6.32 29.29
CA ALA A 316 -2.57 7.64 29.81
C ALA A 316 -2.81 7.84 31.33
N ASP A 317 -3.49 6.91 31.99
CA ASP A 317 -3.72 6.92 33.45
C ASP A 317 -2.71 6.06 34.23
N SER A 318 -1.84 5.31 33.53
CA SER A 318 -0.92 4.33 34.11
C SER A 318 0.53 4.60 33.65
N TRP A 319 1.46 4.60 34.57
CA TRP A 319 2.89 4.74 34.29
C TRP A 319 3.77 3.91 35.21
N PRO A 320 4.95 3.53 34.75
CA PRO A 320 5.81 2.62 35.50
C PRO A 320 6.30 3.23 36.81
N PRO A 321 6.50 2.43 37.88
CA PRO A 321 6.86 2.91 39.23
C PRO A 321 8.15 3.74 39.31
N SER A 322 9.01 3.70 38.30
CA SER A 322 10.22 4.52 38.22
C SER A 322 10.01 5.96 37.88
N ALA A 323 8.85 6.32 37.37
CA ALA A 323 8.47 7.68 36.96
C ALA A 323 7.99 8.53 38.16
N GLU A 324 7.52 7.93 39.26
CA GLU A 324 7.06 8.64 40.46
C GLU A 324 8.20 9.24 41.32
N GLU A 325 9.46 8.82 41.15
CA GLU A 325 10.56 9.25 42.01
C GLU A 325 11.30 10.52 41.56
N ASP A 326 11.04 11.04 40.38
CA ASP A 326 11.77 12.20 39.81
C ASP A 326 11.02 13.55 39.83
N ASN A 327 9.92 13.69 40.60
CA ASN A 327 9.17 14.95 40.79
C ASN A 327 9.50 15.66 42.13
#